data_30131a1e19bdcb43f6564e9466513bf9
#
_entry.id   30131a1e19bdcb43f6564e9466513bf9
#
_cell.length_a   1.000
_cell.length_b   1.000
_cell.length_c   1.000
_cell.angle_alpha   90.00
_cell.angle_beta   90.00
_cell.angle_gamma   90.00
#
_symmetry.space_group_name_H-M   'P 1'
#
loop_
_entity.id
_entity.type
_entity.pdbx_description
1 polymer ?
#
loop_
_entity_poly.entity_id
_entity_poly.type
_entity_poly.pdbx_seq_one_letter_code
_entity_poly.pdbx_strand_id
1 'polypeptide(L)'
;MENVNIQNQIDEKLIDQKENGLSVLLLTALAYIIAIAATIAGGILLEDDNFAVGVTLLVVGIVWLCVGWIPWCGLKILKPQEALVLTLFGKYVGTLKKDGFYYVNPFCSAVNPAAKTKLGQSLDVDGGIKHAVTINQGQAAIEITSSKISLKIMTLNNARQKINDRLGNPVEIGVAVMWRVVNTAKAVFNVDNYKEYLSLQCDSAVREIVKIYPYDVAPNIDTTGDGVADEGSLRGSGEVVVQRIRDEIQKRVENAGLEIIDARITYLAYAPEIAAVMLQRQQATAIVDARKMIVDGAVGMVEMALDRINKGGMVELDEERKAAMVSNLLVVLCGNHDAQPVVNSVSLY
;
A
#
# COMPACT_ATOMS: atom_id res chain seq x y z
N MET A 1 11.22 -33.73 1.16
CA MET A 1 10.44 -32.78 1.98
C MET A 1 9.02 -32.85 1.43
N GLU A 2 8.15 -33.54 2.16
CA GLU A 2 6.75 -33.76 1.79
C GLU A 2 6.03 -32.42 1.66
N ASN A 3 5.33 -32.26 0.53
CA ASN A 3 4.39 -31.18 0.31
C ASN A 3 3.28 -31.29 1.37
N VAL A 4 3.35 -30.49 2.41
CA VAL A 4 2.22 -30.25 3.31
C VAL A 4 1.16 -29.56 2.46
N ASN A 5 0.23 -30.37 2.01
CA ASN A 5 -0.95 -29.97 1.26
C ASN A 5 -1.83 -29.13 2.21
N ILE A 6 -1.65 -27.82 2.24
CA ILE A 6 -2.49 -26.87 2.99
C ILE A 6 -3.82 -26.76 2.22
N GLN A 7 -4.59 -27.84 2.21
CA GLN A 7 -5.92 -27.90 1.59
C GLN A 7 -7.05 -27.55 2.59
N ASN A 8 -6.90 -26.44 3.32
CA ASN A 8 -8.04 -25.84 4.01
C ASN A 8 -8.12 -24.36 3.70
N GLN A 9 -8.00 -24.00 2.41
CA GLN A 9 -8.39 -22.66 2.00
C GLN A 9 -9.90 -22.52 2.17
N ILE A 10 -10.30 -21.69 3.12
CA ILE A 10 -11.72 -21.38 3.34
C ILE A 10 -12.15 -20.48 2.18
N ASP A 11 -12.95 -21.04 1.27
CA ASP A 11 -13.56 -20.26 0.20
C ASP A 11 -14.61 -19.30 0.75
N GLU A 12 -14.64 -18.09 0.22
CA GLU A 12 -15.57 -17.05 0.65
C GLU A 12 -16.99 -17.44 0.23
N LYS A 13 -17.86 -17.65 1.21
CA LYS A 13 -19.28 -17.89 1.02
C LYS A 13 -20.03 -16.57 1.20
N LEU A 14 -20.49 -15.99 0.11
CA LEU A 14 -21.35 -14.81 0.16
C LEU A 14 -22.76 -15.21 0.61
N ILE A 15 -23.28 -14.50 1.59
CA ILE A 15 -24.66 -14.65 2.06
C ILE A 15 -25.51 -13.66 1.27
N ASP A 16 -26.24 -14.17 0.26
CA ASP A 16 -27.20 -13.37 -0.51
C ASP A 16 -28.57 -13.41 0.20
N GLN A 17 -28.66 -12.76 1.36
CA GLN A 17 -29.93 -12.59 2.06
C GLN A 17 -30.67 -11.35 1.57
N LYS A 18 -32.03 -11.49 1.45
CA LYS A 18 -32.90 -10.33 1.25
C LYS A 18 -32.82 -9.43 2.49
N GLU A 19 -33.03 -8.13 2.32
CA GLU A 19 -33.08 -7.13 3.37
C GLU A 19 -34.31 -7.33 4.27
N ASN A 20 -34.21 -8.26 5.22
CA ASN A 20 -35.33 -8.66 6.09
C ASN A 20 -35.28 -7.97 7.48
N GLY A 21 -34.25 -7.15 7.74
CA GLY A 21 -34.03 -6.55 9.06
C GLY A 21 -35.19 -5.66 9.52
N LEU A 22 -35.75 -4.85 8.61
CA LEU A 22 -36.90 -3.98 8.93
C LEU A 22 -38.17 -4.78 9.25
N SER A 23 -38.44 -5.82 8.45
CA SER A 23 -39.61 -6.69 8.67
C SER A 23 -39.52 -7.42 10.01
N VAL A 24 -38.35 -7.93 10.36
CA VAL A 24 -38.12 -8.62 11.64
C VAL A 24 -38.23 -7.61 12.82
N LEU A 25 -37.69 -6.40 12.66
CA LEU A 25 -37.79 -5.35 13.68
C LEU A 25 -39.24 -4.97 13.95
N LEU A 26 -40.07 -4.73 12.90
CA LEU A 26 -41.47 -4.42 13.04
C LEU A 26 -42.27 -5.56 13.66
N LEU A 27 -42.01 -6.80 13.22
CA LEU A 27 -42.69 -7.98 13.74
C LEU A 27 -42.36 -8.22 15.22
N THR A 28 -41.09 -8.07 15.61
CA THR A 28 -40.67 -8.19 17.02
C THR A 28 -41.25 -7.06 17.89
N ALA A 29 -41.28 -5.84 17.38
CA ALA A 29 -41.91 -4.71 18.07
C ALA A 29 -43.41 -4.93 18.29
N LEU A 30 -44.14 -5.42 17.26
CA LEU A 30 -45.54 -5.79 17.37
C LEU A 30 -45.75 -6.88 18.41
N ALA A 31 -44.91 -7.91 18.40
CA ALA A 31 -44.95 -9.00 19.37
C ALA A 31 -44.71 -8.53 20.80
N TYR A 32 -43.84 -7.50 21.01
CA TYR A 32 -43.67 -6.87 22.31
C TYR A 32 -44.95 -6.13 22.78
N ILE A 33 -45.61 -5.41 21.88
CA ILE A 33 -46.88 -4.71 22.19
C ILE A 33 -47.94 -5.75 22.58
N ILE A 34 -48.05 -6.83 21.85
CA ILE A 34 -48.99 -7.95 22.15
C ILE A 34 -48.65 -8.57 23.50
N ALA A 35 -47.37 -8.82 23.81
CA ALA A 35 -46.96 -9.39 25.09
C ALA A 35 -47.29 -8.48 26.29
N ILE A 36 -47.08 -7.16 26.13
CA ILE A 36 -47.49 -6.19 27.17
C ILE A 36 -49.00 -6.20 27.36
N ALA A 37 -49.76 -6.19 26.27
CA ALA A 37 -51.24 -6.25 26.37
C ALA A 37 -51.71 -7.57 27.02
N ALA A 38 -51.07 -8.69 26.69
CA ALA A 38 -51.37 -10.01 27.28
C ALA A 38 -51.04 -10.06 28.77
N THR A 39 -49.94 -9.44 29.22
CA THR A 39 -49.59 -9.37 30.65
C THR A 39 -50.59 -8.51 31.43
N ILE A 40 -51.05 -7.38 30.87
CA ILE A 40 -52.06 -6.53 31.49
C ILE A 40 -53.39 -7.23 31.55
N ALA A 41 -53.86 -7.80 30.45
CA ALA A 41 -55.10 -8.57 30.37
C ALA A 41 -55.09 -9.79 31.30
N GLY A 42 -53.99 -10.51 31.38
CA GLY A 42 -53.78 -11.61 32.31
C GLY A 42 -53.89 -11.20 33.77
N GLY A 43 -53.35 -10.01 34.13
CA GLY A 43 -53.50 -9.42 35.47
C GLY A 43 -54.96 -9.12 35.83
N ILE A 44 -55.71 -8.52 34.90
CA ILE A 44 -57.14 -8.19 35.11
C ILE A 44 -57.98 -9.48 35.23
N LEU A 45 -57.77 -10.51 34.41
CA LEU A 45 -58.47 -11.77 34.44
C LEU A 45 -58.18 -12.64 35.68
N LEU A 46 -57.13 -12.32 36.43
CA LEU A 46 -56.88 -12.96 37.74
C LEU A 46 -57.87 -12.54 38.82
N GLU A 47 -58.49 -11.36 38.66
CA GLU A 47 -59.50 -10.85 39.57
C GLU A 47 -60.92 -11.41 39.26
N ASP A 48 -61.13 -11.99 38.04
CA ASP A 48 -62.36 -12.57 37.56
C ASP A 48 -62.33 -14.12 37.69
N ASP A 49 -63.49 -14.77 37.57
CA ASP A 49 -63.65 -16.25 37.68
C ASP A 49 -62.85 -17.11 36.68
N ASN A 50 -62.10 -16.50 35.76
CA ASN A 50 -61.26 -17.16 34.75
C ASN A 50 -59.79 -17.29 35.15
N PHE A 51 -59.48 -17.63 36.37
CA PHE A 51 -58.13 -17.72 36.95
C PHE A 51 -57.12 -18.47 36.08
N ALA A 52 -57.47 -19.63 35.49
CA ALA A 52 -56.58 -20.43 34.67
C ALA A 52 -56.13 -19.72 33.38
N VAL A 53 -57.02 -18.98 32.71
CA VAL A 53 -56.71 -18.20 31.50
C VAL A 53 -55.87 -16.99 31.83
N GLY A 54 -56.13 -16.30 32.94
CA GLY A 54 -55.37 -15.16 33.43
C GLY A 54 -53.91 -15.56 33.71
N VAL A 55 -53.69 -16.67 34.44
CA VAL A 55 -52.34 -17.19 34.73
C VAL A 55 -51.59 -17.54 33.47
N THR A 56 -52.19 -18.21 32.50
CA THR A 56 -51.52 -18.63 31.24
C THR A 56 -51.09 -17.42 30.41
N LEU A 57 -51.97 -16.42 30.24
CA LEU A 57 -51.63 -15.19 29.53
C LEU A 57 -50.50 -14.41 30.20
N LEU A 58 -50.54 -14.32 31.53
CA LEU A 58 -49.51 -13.62 32.30
C LEU A 58 -48.15 -14.31 32.17
N VAL A 59 -48.10 -15.66 32.32
CA VAL A 59 -46.84 -16.44 32.16
C VAL A 59 -46.29 -16.31 30.76
N VAL A 60 -47.10 -16.47 29.70
CA VAL A 60 -46.66 -16.34 28.31
C VAL A 60 -46.16 -14.92 28.04
N GLY A 61 -46.89 -13.92 28.52
CA GLY A 61 -46.44 -12.52 28.34
C GLY A 61 -45.10 -12.22 29.02
N ILE A 62 -44.89 -12.68 30.25
CA ILE A 62 -43.62 -12.49 30.99
C ILE A 62 -42.50 -13.24 30.31
N VAL A 63 -42.70 -14.51 29.91
CA VAL A 63 -41.69 -15.28 29.21
C VAL A 63 -41.25 -14.60 27.91
N TRP A 64 -42.23 -14.06 27.14
CA TRP A 64 -41.88 -13.33 25.92
C TRP A 64 -41.12 -12.02 26.24
N LEU A 65 -41.48 -11.28 27.24
CA LEU A 65 -40.75 -10.07 27.65
C LEU A 65 -39.30 -10.39 28.06
N CYS A 66 -39.05 -11.55 28.68
CA CYS A 66 -37.71 -11.98 29.07
C CYS A 66 -36.88 -12.49 27.90
N VAL A 67 -37.46 -13.16 26.89
CA VAL A 67 -36.73 -13.85 25.81
C VAL A 67 -36.78 -13.05 24.50
N GLY A 68 -37.77 -12.22 24.29
CA GLY A 68 -38.05 -11.52 23.04
C GLY A 68 -36.99 -10.50 22.60
N TRP A 69 -36.00 -10.17 23.45
CA TRP A 69 -34.87 -9.30 23.06
C TRP A 69 -33.83 -10.05 22.23
N ILE A 70 -33.79 -11.41 22.26
CA ILE A 70 -32.82 -12.23 21.54
C ILE A 70 -32.81 -11.94 20.02
N PRO A 71 -33.95 -11.86 19.31
CA PRO A 71 -33.97 -11.49 17.90
C PRO A 71 -33.28 -10.16 17.58
N TRP A 72 -33.32 -9.19 18.47
CA TRP A 72 -32.69 -7.88 18.25
C TRP A 72 -31.17 -7.98 18.19
N CYS A 73 -30.53 -8.95 18.86
CA CYS A 73 -29.10 -9.22 18.74
C CYS A 73 -28.70 -9.66 17.33
N GLY A 74 -29.64 -10.21 16.56
CA GLY A 74 -29.43 -10.63 15.17
C GLY A 74 -29.52 -9.52 14.14
N LEU A 75 -29.97 -8.31 14.52
CA LEU A 75 -30.08 -7.19 13.61
C LEU A 75 -28.70 -6.57 13.34
N LYS A 76 -28.29 -6.51 12.06
CA LYS A 76 -27.00 -5.96 11.63
C LYS A 76 -27.22 -4.95 10.52
N ILE A 77 -26.61 -3.77 10.68
CA ILE A 77 -26.62 -2.70 9.66
C ILE A 77 -25.26 -2.70 8.97
N LEU A 78 -25.26 -2.78 7.66
CA LEU A 78 -24.05 -2.73 6.83
C LEU A 78 -24.08 -1.47 5.98
N LYS A 79 -23.00 -0.69 6.01
CA LYS A 79 -22.83 0.47 5.14
C LYS A 79 -22.20 0.05 3.80
N PRO A 80 -22.34 0.87 2.74
CA PRO A 80 -21.63 0.64 1.50
C PRO A 80 -20.12 0.46 1.72
N GLN A 81 -19.53 -0.52 1.03
CA GLN A 81 -18.10 -0.85 1.14
C GLN A 81 -17.66 -1.33 2.56
N GLU A 82 -18.58 -1.95 3.29
CA GLU A 82 -18.28 -2.68 4.53
C GLU A 82 -18.62 -4.16 4.32
N ALA A 83 -17.89 -5.04 4.96
CA ALA A 83 -18.19 -6.47 5.02
C ALA A 83 -18.26 -6.96 6.46
N LEU A 84 -19.09 -7.98 6.68
CA LEU A 84 -19.26 -8.61 7.98
C LEU A 84 -19.04 -10.12 7.83
N VAL A 85 -17.97 -10.64 8.41
CA VAL A 85 -17.66 -12.06 8.45
C VAL A 85 -18.33 -12.69 9.65
N LEU A 86 -19.21 -13.66 9.41
CA LEU A 86 -20.03 -14.28 10.43
C LEU A 86 -19.56 -15.70 10.75
N THR A 87 -19.42 -15.96 12.05
CA THR A 87 -19.12 -17.29 12.59
C THR A 87 -20.21 -17.70 13.57
N LEU A 88 -20.58 -18.98 13.55
CA LEU A 88 -21.52 -19.57 14.49
C LEU A 88 -20.80 -20.69 15.26
N PHE A 89 -20.63 -20.51 16.56
CA PHE A 89 -19.89 -21.45 17.42
C PHE A 89 -18.53 -21.90 16.84
N GLY A 90 -17.76 -20.89 16.28
CA GLY A 90 -16.46 -21.13 15.70
C GLY A 90 -16.47 -21.63 14.24
N LYS A 91 -17.61 -21.99 13.66
CA LYS A 91 -17.72 -22.37 12.24
C LYS A 91 -18.01 -21.14 11.39
N TYR A 92 -17.30 -20.99 10.27
CA TYR A 92 -17.58 -19.95 9.28
C TYR A 92 -18.94 -20.20 8.60
N VAL A 93 -19.84 -19.25 8.71
CA VAL A 93 -21.18 -19.31 8.11
C VAL A 93 -21.19 -18.63 6.75
N GLY A 94 -20.56 -17.48 6.64
CA GLY A 94 -20.46 -16.69 5.42
C GLY A 94 -20.18 -15.23 5.69
N THR A 95 -20.07 -14.46 4.62
CA THR A 95 -19.78 -13.02 4.64
C THR A 95 -20.92 -12.22 4.01
N LEU A 96 -21.35 -11.16 4.69
CA LEU A 96 -22.24 -10.14 4.15
C LEU A 96 -21.39 -9.01 3.57
N LYS A 97 -21.52 -8.72 2.26
CA LYS A 97 -20.81 -7.63 1.56
C LYS A 97 -21.75 -6.54 1.03
N LYS A 98 -23.02 -6.86 0.88
CA LYS A 98 -24.01 -5.93 0.35
C LYS A 98 -24.48 -5.00 1.47
N ASP A 99 -24.60 -3.72 1.18
CA ASP A 99 -25.18 -2.74 2.09
C ASP A 99 -26.67 -3.03 2.35
N GLY A 100 -27.12 -2.68 3.54
CA GLY A 100 -28.51 -2.87 3.92
C GLY A 100 -28.70 -3.18 5.39
N PHE A 101 -29.96 -3.47 5.75
CA PHE A 101 -30.37 -3.87 7.08
C PHE A 101 -30.79 -5.33 7.10
N TYR A 102 -29.99 -6.18 7.74
CA TYR A 102 -30.12 -7.62 7.73
C TYR A 102 -30.48 -8.19 9.10
N TYR A 103 -31.26 -9.24 9.08
CA TYR A 103 -31.43 -10.12 10.21
C TYR A 103 -30.61 -11.39 10.01
N VAL A 104 -29.67 -11.65 10.88
CA VAL A 104 -28.86 -12.87 10.93
C VAL A 104 -29.17 -13.63 12.22
N ASN A 105 -28.81 -14.91 12.26
CA ASN A 105 -28.94 -15.69 13.48
C ASN A 105 -28.33 -14.92 14.67
N PRO A 106 -29.08 -14.65 15.75
CA PRO A 106 -28.59 -13.88 16.90
C PRO A 106 -27.36 -14.43 17.59
N PHE A 107 -27.10 -15.75 17.43
CA PHE A 107 -25.92 -16.42 17.97
C PHE A 107 -24.67 -16.30 17.08
N CYS A 108 -24.79 -15.67 15.89
CA CYS A 108 -23.63 -15.41 15.05
C CYS A 108 -22.81 -14.25 15.61
N SER A 109 -21.51 -14.50 15.76
CA SER A 109 -20.51 -13.49 16.09
C SER A 109 -19.81 -12.96 14.84
N ALA A 110 -19.55 -11.66 14.82
CA ALA A 110 -18.77 -11.02 13.75
C ALA A 110 -17.30 -11.00 14.15
N VAL A 111 -16.42 -11.43 13.23
CA VAL A 111 -14.99 -11.56 13.48
C VAL A 111 -14.20 -10.60 12.60
N ASN A 112 -13.35 -9.78 13.21
CA ASN A 112 -12.36 -8.94 12.54
C ASN A 112 -11.09 -8.94 13.40
N PRO A 113 -10.09 -9.75 13.08
CA PRO A 113 -8.86 -9.85 13.87
C PRO A 113 -8.03 -8.56 13.86
N ALA A 114 -8.06 -7.80 12.76
CA ALA A 114 -7.31 -6.57 12.61
C ALA A 114 -8.04 -5.32 13.13
N ALA A 115 -9.14 -5.49 13.86
CA ALA A 115 -9.98 -4.37 14.33
C ALA A 115 -9.24 -3.41 15.28
N LYS A 116 -8.27 -3.92 16.07
CA LYS A 116 -7.49 -3.13 17.04
C LYS A 116 -6.18 -2.57 16.48
N THR A 117 -5.77 -2.98 15.28
CA THR A 117 -4.47 -2.63 14.71
C THR A 117 -4.51 -1.27 14.04
N LYS A 118 -3.67 -0.35 14.52
CA LYS A 118 -3.45 0.99 13.97
C LYS A 118 -2.08 1.02 13.28
N LEU A 119 -2.05 1.06 11.95
CA LEU A 119 -0.81 1.06 11.16
C LEU A 119 -0.59 2.36 10.38
N GLY A 120 -1.03 3.50 10.91
CA GLY A 120 -0.90 4.79 10.20
C GLY A 120 -1.68 4.85 8.88
N GLN A 121 -2.74 4.08 8.78
CA GLN A 121 -3.59 4.02 7.60
C GLN A 121 -4.64 5.13 7.61
N SER A 122 -5.09 5.56 6.44
CA SER A 122 -6.08 6.63 6.30
C SER A 122 -7.41 6.36 7.01
N LEU A 123 -7.78 5.09 7.23
CA LEU A 123 -8.98 4.70 7.98
C LEU A 123 -8.78 4.62 9.51
N ASP A 124 -7.54 4.61 9.98
CA ASP A 124 -7.27 4.64 11.42
C ASP A 124 -7.56 6.04 12.01
N VAL A 125 -7.68 7.07 11.14
CA VAL A 125 -8.03 8.45 11.54
C VAL A 125 -9.54 8.64 11.62
N ASP A 126 -10.34 8.00 10.73
CA ASP A 126 -11.78 8.25 10.59
C ASP A 126 -12.69 7.06 10.97
N GLY A 127 -12.15 5.86 11.15
CA GLY A 127 -12.95 4.62 11.23
C GLY A 127 -13.44 4.22 12.60
N GLY A 128 -13.10 4.92 13.64
CA GLY A 128 -13.66 4.72 14.97
C GLY A 128 -14.61 5.85 15.30
N ILE A 129 -15.91 5.62 15.25
CA ILE A 129 -16.81 6.40 16.08
C ILE A 129 -16.32 6.13 17.51
N LYS A 130 -15.48 7.03 17.98
CA LYS A 130 -15.13 7.13 19.39
C LYS A 130 -16.41 7.57 20.10
N HIS A 131 -17.30 6.67 20.37
CA HIS A 131 -18.15 6.83 21.53
C HIS A 131 -17.24 6.54 22.75
N ALA A 132 -16.29 7.42 22.98
CA ALA A 132 -15.72 7.59 24.28
C ALA A 132 -16.87 8.16 25.13
N VAL A 133 -17.59 7.30 25.79
CA VAL A 133 -18.40 7.71 26.93
C VAL A 133 -17.37 8.11 27.99
N THR A 134 -17.04 9.38 28.05
CA THR A 134 -16.24 9.97 29.12
C THR A 134 -17.09 9.95 30.39
N ILE A 135 -17.03 8.86 31.12
CA ILE A 135 -17.50 8.84 32.49
C ILE A 135 -16.36 9.45 33.29
N ASN A 136 -16.52 10.69 33.72
CA ASN A 136 -15.65 11.33 34.70
C ASN A 136 -15.52 10.43 35.95
N GLN A 137 -14.29 10.19 36.36
CA GLN A 137 -13.82 9.41 37.50
C GLN A 137 -13.70 7.90 37.28
N GLY A 138 -12.48 7.45 36.91
CA GLY A 138 -12.05 6.06 36.94
C GLY A 138 -12.04 5.37 35.57
N GLN A 139 -11.14 5.70 34.75
CA GLN A 139 -10.51 4.99 33.63
C GLN A 139 -11.05 3.59 33.28
N ALA A 140 -12.04 3.54 32.43
CA ALA A 140 -12.21 2.45 31.49
C ALA A 140 -12.79 3.06 30.19
N ALA A 141 -11.90 3.52 29.30
CA ALA A 141 -12.30 3.81 27.92
C ALA A 141 -12.64 2.47 27.26
N ILE A 142 -13.93 2.17 27.15
CA ILE A 142 -14.40 1.04 26.34
C ILE A 142 -14.19 1.44 24.89
N GLU A 143 -13.07 1.09 24.30
CA GLU A 143 -12.87 1.17 22.85
C GLU A 143 -13.81 0.16 22.18
N ILE A 144 -14.95 0.65 21.69
CA ILE A 144 -15.86 -0.18 20.90
C ILE A 144 -15.16 -0.39 19.53
N THR A 145 -14.46 -1.49 19.44
CA THR A 145 -13.77 -1.88 18.22
C THR A 145 -14.78 -2.40 17.20
N SER A 146 -14.80 -1.84 16.00
CA SER A 146 -15.70 -2.27 14.94
C SER A 146 -15.33 -3.67 14.45
N SER A 147 -16.25 -4.61 14.52
CA SER A 147 -16.09 -5.97 13.97
C SER A 147 -16.28 -6.03 12.45
N LYS A 148 -16.55 -4.90 11.80
CA LYS A 148 -16.72 -4.80 10.35
C LYS A 148 -15.37 -4.63 9.66
N ILE A 149 -15.26 -5.16 8.44
CA ILE A 149 -14.10 -5.05 7.57
C ILE A 149 -14.41 -4.01 6.49
N SER A 150 -13.53 -3.03 6.31
CA SER A 150 -13.63 -2.07 5.22
C SER A 150 -13.16 -2.70 3.91
N LEU A 151 -13.98 -2.55 2.85
CA LEU A 151 -13.61 -2.93 1.48
C LEU A 151 -13.11 -1.73 0.66
N LYS A 152 -13.04 -0.55 1.28
CA LYS A 152 -12.53 0.67 0.65
C LYS A 152 -11.04 0.54 0.37
N ILE A 153 -10.56 1.35 -0.55
CA ILE A 153 -9.13 1.51 -0.77
C ILE A 153 -8.51 2.16 0.46
N MET A 154 -7.51 1.51 1.01
CA MET A 154 -6.76 1.95 2.17
C MET A 154 -5.31 2.22 1.77
N THR A 155 -4.64 3.14 2.46
CA THR A 155 -3.24 3.45 2.23
C THR A 155 -2.42 3.03 3.44
N LEU A 156 -1.45 2.15 3.22
CA LEU A 156 -0.42 1.81 4.17
C LEU A 156 0.80 2.66 3.87
N ASN A 157 1.21 3.50 4.81
CA ASN A 157 2.46 4.25 4.72
C ASN A 157 3.51 3.54 5.60
N ASN A 158 4.38 2.77 4.95
CA ASN A 158 5.43 2.04 5.67
C ASN A 158 6.51 2.99 6.16
N ALA A 159 7.06 2.68 7.34
CA ALA A 159 8.18 3.42 7.90
C ALA A 159 9.40 3.37 6.97
N ARG A 160 10.22 4.43 7.03
CA ARG A 160 11.48 4.46 6.30
C ARG A 160 12.37 3.32 6.76
N GLN A 161 12.93 2.60 5.80
CA GLN A 161 13.83 1.48 6.05
C GLN A 161 15.20 1.80 5.49
N LYS A 162 16.23 1.42 6.25
CA LYS A 162 17.62 1.44 5.80
C LYS A 162 17.96 0.10 5.17
N ILE A 163 18.29 0.13 3.89
CA ILE A 163 18.57 -1.07 3.08
C ILE A 163 19.81 -0.80 2.23
N ASN A 164 20.64 -1.81 2.02
CA ASN A 164 21.75 -1.69 1.09
C ASN A 164 21.27 -1.90 -0.34
N ASP A 165 21.68 -1.02 -1.24
CA ASP A 165 21.46 -1.14 -2.66
C ASP A 165 22.32 -2.27 -3.28
N ARG A 166 22.25 -2.45 -4.61
CA ARG A 166 23.07 -3.48 -5.31
C ARG A 166 24.56 -3.28 -5.14
N LEU A 167 25.02 -2.05 -4.98
CA LEU A 167 26.44 -1.70 -4.81
C LEU A 167 26.88 -1.79 -3.34
N GLY A 168 25.98 -2.12 -2.42
CA GLY A 168 26.24 -2.17 -0.99
C GLY A 168 26.14 -0.83 -0.28
N ASN A 169 25.67 0.23 -0.96
CA ASN A 169 25.47 1.53 -0.34
C ASN A 169 24.18 1.53 0.50
N PRO A 170 24.22 1.98 1.76
CA PRO A 170 23.02 2.10 2.56
C PRO A 170 22.14 3.26 2.07
N VAL A 171 20.89 2.91 1.70
CA VAL A 171 19.84 3.85 1.27
C VAL A 171 18.67 3.79 2.23
N GLU A 172 18.00 4.90 2.42
CA GLU A 172 16.73 4.99 3.13
C GLU A 172 15.59 5.09 2.13
N ILE A 173 14.63 4.18 2.23
CA ILE A 173 13.46 4.15 1.36
C ILE A 173 12.19 4.06 2.19
N GLY A 174 11.18 4.84 1.81
CA GLY A 174 9.80 4.77 2.30
C GLY A 174 8.86 4.48 1.15
N VAL A 175 7.87 3.62 1.38
CA VAL A 175 6.90 3.23 0.36
C VAL A 175 5.49 3.37 0.91
N ALA A 176 4.59 3.99 0.15
CA ALA A 176 3.16 3.99 0.40
C ALA A 176 2.49 2.98 -0.54
N VAL A 177 1.65 2.13 0.03
CA VAL A 177 0.96 1.05 -0.69
C VAL A 177 -0.55 1.28 -0.58
N MET A 178 -1.23 1.36 -1.72
CA MET A 178 -2.69 1.42 -1.80
C MET A 178 -3.24 0.01 -2.01
N TRP A 179 -4.13 -0.40 -1.13
CA TRP A 179 -4.63 -1.77 -1.07
C TRP A 179 -6.09 -1.84 -0.65
N ARG A 180 -6.74 -2.97 -0.90
CA ARG A 180 -8.09 -3.28 -0.42
C ARG A 180 -8.24 -4.75 -0.09
N VAL A 181 -9.27 -5.08 0.68
CA VAL A 181 -9.67 -6.47 0.95
C VAL A 181 -10.62 -6.93 -0.15
N VAL A 182 -10.26 -7.99 -0.87
CA VAL A 182 -11.11 -8.60 -1.91
C VAL A 182 -11.79 -9.85 -1.36
N ASN A 183 -11.02 -10.70 -0.69
CA ASN A 183 -11.56 -11.92 -0.07
C ASN A 183 -11.49 -11.83 1.44
N THR A 184 -12.64 -11.56 2.07
CA THR A 184 -12.72 -11.35 3.52
C THR A 184 -12.52 -12.64 4.31
N ALA A 185 -12.88 -13.80 3.76
CA ALA A 185 -12.66 -15.08 4.42
C ALA A 185 -11.17 -15.40 4.53
N LYS A 186 -10.42 -15.21 3.43
CA LYS A 186 -8.95 -15.35 3.45
C LYS A 186 -8.29 -14.35 4.41
N ALA A 187 -8.75 -13.09 4.43
CA ALA A 187 -8.20 -12.07 5.29
C ALA A 187 -8.41 -12.33 6.79
N VAL A 188 -9.48 -13.05 7.15
CA VAL A 188 -9.82 -13.33 8.56
C VAL A 188 -9.26 -14.68 9.03
N PHE A 189 -9.22 -15.70 8.16
CA PHE A 189 -8.94 -17.07 8.58
C PHE A 189 -7.60 -17.62 8.12
N ASN A 190 -6.98 -17.05 7.06
CA ASN A 190 -5.66 -17.52 6.61
C ASN A 190 -4.50 -16.80 7.32
N VAL A 191 -4.75 -15.62 7.88
CA VAL A 191 -3.74 -14.82 8.59
C VAL A 191 -4.33 -14.29 9.89
N ASP A 192 -3.52 -14.23 10.92
CA ASP A 192 -3.93 -13.74 12.24
C ASP A 192 -4.35 -12.26 12.20
N ASN A 193 -3.57 -11.45 11.51
CA ASN A 193 -3.81 -10.03 11.37
C ASN A 193 -3.38 -9.56 9.98
N TYR A 194 -4.34 -9.40 9.09
CA TYR A 194 -4.06 -9.06 7.70
C TYR A 194 -3.39 -7.69 7.50
N LYS A 195 -3.61 -6.73 8.41
CA LYS A 195 -2.94 -5.42 8.35
C LYS A 195 -1.46 -5.52 8.70
N GLU A 196 -1.14 -6.19 9.78
CA GLU A 196 0.24 -6.41 10.23
C GLU A 196 0.98 -7.31 9.24
N TYR A 197 0.32 -8.36 8.77
CA TYR A 197 0.84 -9.23 7.72
C TYR A 197 1.21 -8.44 6.46
N LEU A 198 0.33 -7.55 5.98
CA LEU A 198 0.61 -6.69 4.85
C LEU A 198 1.84 -5.81 5.09
N SER A 199 1.95 -5.17 6.25
CA SER A 199 3.09 -4.32 6.58
C SER A 199 4.41 -5.09 6.53
N LEU A 200 4.45 -6.28 7.13
CA LEU A 200 5.64 -7.13 7.12
C LEU A 200 6.01 -7.63 5.72
N GLN A 201 5.00 -7.98 4.90
CA GLN A 201 5.25 -8.40 3.51
C GLN A 201 5.71 -7.23 2.64
N CYS A 202 5.19 -6.02 2.85
CA CYS A 202 5.67 -4.81 2.20
C CYS A 202 7.15 -4.54 2.53
N ASP A 203 7.52 -4.61 3.80
CA ASP A 203 8.90 -4.42 4.24
C ASP A 203 9.85 -5.42 3.60
N SER A 204 9.44 -6.68 3.55
CA SER A 204 10.23 -7.75 2.95
C SER A 204 10.39 -7.59 1.44
N ALA A 205 9.30 -7.26 0.73
CA ALA A 205 9.31 -7.06 -0.71
C ALA A 205 10.17 -5.86 -1.11
N VAL A 206 10.03 -4.73 -0.41
CA VAL A 206 10.84 -3.54 -0.65
C VAL A 206 12.33 -3.86 -0.46
N ARG A 207 12.68 -4.58 0.61
CA ARG A 207 14.06 -5.00 0.89
C ARG A 207 14.64 -5.89 -0.20
N GLU A 208 13.84 -6.76 -0.78
CA GLU A 208 14.26 -7.66 -1.85
C GLU A 208 14.48 -6.91 -3.17
N ILE A 209 13.54 -6.07 -3.55
CA ILE A 209 13.63 -5.31 -4.81
C ILE A 209 14.77 -4.27 -4.76
N VAL A 210 14.91 -3.54 -3.65
CA VAL A 210 15.97 -2.52 -3.51
C VAL A 210 17.37 -3.12 -3.66
N LYS A 211 17.62 -4.35 -3.23
CA LYS A 211 18.90 -5.04 -3.40
C LYS A 211 19.25 -5.34 -4.86
N ILE A 212 18.29 -5.34 -5.76
CA ILE A 212 18.52 -5.63 -7.19
C ILE A 212 19.03 -4.38 -7.92
N TYR A 213 18.59 -3.19 -7.48
CA TYR A 213 18.86 -1.93 -8.14
C TYR A 213 19.93 -1.12 -7.43
N PRO A 214 20.87 -0.45 -8.18
CA PRO A 214 21.69 0.61 -7.59
C PRO A 214 20.84 1.85 -7.31
N TYR A 215 21.26 2.68 -6.37
CA TYR A 215 20.57 3.94 -6.08
C TYR A 215 20.58 4.89 -7.27
N ASP A 216 21.75 5.04 -7.91
CA ASP A 216 21.98 5.92 -9.06
C ASP A 216 22.50 5.11 -10.24
N VAL A 217 22.52 5.71 -11.43
CA VAL A 217 22.96 5.05 -12.65
C VAL A 217 24.35 4.45 -12.46
N ALA A 218 24.48 3.15 -12.73
CA ALA A 218 25.73 2.44 -12.67
C ALA A 218 25.93 1.74 -14.01
N PRO A 219 26.86 2.21 -14.86
CA PRO A 219 27.12 1.61 -16.16
C PRO A 219 27.56 0.14 -16.00
N ASN A 220 27.20 -0.69 -16.94
CA ASN A 220 27.51 -2.12 -17.00
C ASN A 220 26.89 -2.99 -15.89
N ILE A 221 25.76 -2.56 -15.30
CA ILE A 221 24.96 -3.38 -14.39
C ILE A 221 23.68 -3.82 -15.08
N ASP A 222 23.49 -5.12 -15.21
CA ASP A 222 22.22 -5.72 -15.61
C ASP A 222 21.29 -5.78 -14.41
N THR A 223 20.17 -5.04 -14.44
CA THR A 223 19.14 -5.02 -13.39
C THR A 223 17.90 -5.82 -13.79
N THR A 224 17.75 -6.13 -15.08
CA THR A 224 16.64 -6.92 -15.62
C THR A 224 16.92 -8.41 -15.60
N GLY A 225 18.20 -8.81 -15.66
CA GLY A 225 18.62 -10.21 -15.72
C GLY A 225 18.55 -10.81 -17.14
N ASP A 226 18.45 -9.96 -18.17
CA ASP A 226 18.41 -10.37 -19.58
C ASP A 226 19.81 -10.52 -20.21
N GLY A 227 20.85 -10.26 -19.45
CA GLY A 227 22.25 -10.32 -19.90
C GLY A 227 22.74 -9.04 -20.57
N VAL A 228 21.92 -8.02 -20.69
CA VAL A 228 22.28 -6.71 -21.22
C VAL A 228 22.38 -5.73 -20.05
N ALA A 229 23.47 -4.94 -20.00
CA ALA A 229 23.60 -3.89 -19.01
C ALA A 229 22.58 -2.78 -19.30
N ASP A 230 21.66 -2.55 -18.38
CA ASP A 230 20.68 -1.47 -18.45
C ASP A 230 21.06 -0.31 -17.48
N GLU A 231 20.52 0.86 -17.76
CA GLU A 231 20.72 2.05 -16.92
C GLU A 231 19.71 2.12 -15.76
N GLY A 232 19.08 0.98 -15.41
CA GLY A 232 18.08 0.90 -14.37
C GLY A 232 18.65 1.29 -13.00
N SER A 233 18.02 2.26 -12.34
CA SER A 233 18.37 2.67 -10.99
C SER A 233 17.11 2.99 -10.18
N LEU A 234 17.23 2.98 -8.85
CA LEU A 234 16.12 3.36 -7.97
C LEU A 234 15.63 4.79 -8.25
N ARG A 235 16.55 5.68 -8.60
CA ARG A 235 16.25 7.09 -8.88
C ARG A 235 15.75 7.31 -10.30
N GLY A 236 16.36 6.67 -11.29
CA GLY A 236 16.06 6.92 -12.71
C GLY A 236 14.88 6.12 -13.24
N SER A 237 14.69 4.88 -12.75
CA SER A 237 13.66 3.95 -13.22
C SER A 237 12.53 3.75 -12.19
N GLY A 238 12.12 4.82 -11.51
CA GLY A 238 11.18 4.76 -10.40
C GLY A 238 9.87 4.02 -10.71
N GLU A 239 9.30 4.18 -11.90
CA GLU A 239 8.06 3.50 -12.31
C GLU A 239 8.24 1.98 -12.41
N VAL A 240 9.32 1.51 -13.03
CA VAL A 240 9.60 0.09 -13.18
C VAL A 240 9.83 -0.56 -11.81
N VAL A 241 10.60 0.11 -10.96
CA VAL A 241 10.87 -0.35 -9.59
C VAL A 241 9.57 -0.44 -8.78
N VAL A 242 8.71 0.57 -8.86
CA VAL A 242 7.41 0.59 -8.17
C VAL A 242 6.51 -0.54 -8.64
N GLN A 243 6.44 -0.80 -9.96
CA GLN A 243 5.66 -1.91 -10.50
C GLN A 243 6.17 -3.27 -9.99
N ARG A 244 7.49 -3.47 -9.95
CA ARG A 244 8.08 -4.69 -9.41
C ARG A 244 7.79 -4.85 -7.91
N ILE A 245 7.88 -3.77 -7.13
CA ILE A 245 7.51 -3.77 -5.71
C ILE A 245 6.03 -4.16 -5.56
N ARG A 246 5.12 -3.55 -6.34
CA ARG A 246 3.70 -3.86 -6.31
C ARG A 246 3.44 -5.34 -6.61
N ASP A 247 4.04 -5.84 -7.69
CA ASP A 247 3.82 -7.22 -8.14
C ASP A 247 4.39 -8.23 -7.13
N GLU A 248 5.53 -7.93 -6.53
CA GLU A 248 6.12 -8.77 -5.49
C GLU A 248 5.27 -8.78 -4.20
N ILE A 249 4.77 -7.61 -3.77
CA ILE A 249 3.83 -7.54 -2.63
C ILE A 249 2.56 -8.33 -2.95
N GLN A 250 1.99 -8.15 -4.16
CA GLN A 250 0.76 -8.84 -4.57
C GLN A 250 0.90 -10.36 -4.48
N LYS A 251 1.99 -10.95 -4.98
CA LYS A 251 2.26 -12.39 -4.88
C LYS A 251 2.25 -12.89 -3.44
N ARG A 252 2.81 -12.10 -2.53
CA ARG A 252 2.93 -12.47 -1.11
C ARG A 252 1.62 -12.37 -0.35
N VAL A 253 0.76 -11.38 -0.70
CA VAL A 253 -0.48 -11.12 0.03
C VAL A 253 -1.72 -11.76 -0.60
N GLU A 254 -1.60 -12.42 -1.73
CA GLU A 254 -2.70 -13.09 -2.42
C GLU A 254 -3.40 -14.13 -1.53
N ASN A 255 -2.63 -14.88 -0.75
CA ASN A 255 -3.15 -15.88 0.19
C ASN A 255 -3.91 -15.25 1.37
N ALA A 256 -3.69 -13.97 1.65
CA ALA A 256 -4.43 -13.20 2.64
C ALA A 256 -5.68 -12.51 2.06
N GLY A 257 -6.00 -12.72 0.77
CA GLY A 257 -7.18 -12.15 0.11
C GLY A 257 -7.11 -10.63 -0.05
N LEU A 258 -5.90 -10.06 -0.12
CA LEU A 258 -5.66 -8.64 -0.31
C LEU A 258 -5.28 -8.36 -1.76
N GLU A 259 -5.68 -7.20 -2.26
CA GLU A 259 -5.30 -6.70 -3.59
C GLU A 259 -4.52 -5.40 -3.43
N ILE A 260 -3.36 -5.34 -4.07
CA ILE A 260 -2.53 -4.15 -4.16
C ILE A 260 -2.90 -3.39 -5.43
N ILE A 261 -3.42 -2.18 -5.26
CA ILE A 261 -3.86 -1.33 -6.36
C ILE A 261 -2.67 -0.60 -6.95
N ASP A 262 -1.88 0.05 -6.08
CA ASP A 262 -0.73 0.85 -6.47
C ASP A 262 0.31 0.86 -5.34
N ALA A 263 1.56 1.11 -5.69
CA ALA A 263 2.62 1.36 -4.75
C ALA A 263 3.36 2.63 -5.18
N ARG A 264 3.92 3.39 -4.24
CA ARG A 264 4.67 4.61 -4.55
C ARG A 264 5.82 4.77 -3.58
N ILE A 265 6.97 5.14 -4.11
CA ILE A 265 8.11 5.54 -3.29
C ILE A 265 7.83 6.94 -2.76
N THR A 266 7.74 7.07 -1.44
CA THR A 266 7.48 8.35 -0.75
C THR A 266 8.76 9.04 -0.30
N TYR A 267 9.81 8.26 -0.13
CA TYR A 267 11.12 8.75 0.29
C TYR A 267 12.21 7.86 -0.28
N LEU A 268 13.28 8.48 -0.82
CA LEU A 268 14.45 7.78 -1.32
C LEU A 268 15.66 8.70 -1.18
N ALA A 269 16.61 8.30 -0.35
CA ALA A 269 17.85 9.04 -0.14
C ALA A 269 18.98 8.09 0.28
N TYR A 270 20.22 8.51 0.12
CA TYR A 270 21.33 7.84 0.80
C TYR A 270 21.21 7.99 2.30
N ALA A 271 21.62 6.96 3.03
CA ALA A 271 21.68 7.06 4.49
C ALA A 271 22.61 8.23 4.91
N PRO A 272 22.27 8.94 6.01
CA PRO A 272 23.00 10.16 6.42
C PRO A 272 24.50 9.97 6.55
N GLU A 273 24.95 8.76 6.93
CA GLU A 273 26.36 8.44 7.15
C GLU A 273 27.22 8.52 5.90
N ILE A 274 26.62 8.26 4.72
CA ILE A 274 27.35 8.26 3.44
C ILE A 274 26.91 9.38 2.49
N ALA A 275 25.86 10.12 2.81
CA ALA A 275 25.25 11.09 1.91
C ALA A 275 26.26 12.14 1.43
N ALA A 276 27.11 12.67 2.32
CA ALA A 276 28.13 13.66 1.97
C ALA A 276 29.20 13.09 1.01
N VAL A 277 29.66 11.88 1.27
CA VAL A 277 30.68 11.20 0.43
C VAL A 277 30.10 10.87 -0.95
N MET A 278 28.85 10.42 -1.00
CA MET A 278 28.17 10.11 -2.27
C MET A 278 27.90 11.37 -3.10
N LEU A 279 27.58 12.48 -2.46
CA LEU A 279 27.47 13.77 -3.15
C LEU A 279 28.79 14.21 -3.76
N GLN A 280 29.91 14.09 -3.04
CA GLN A 280 31.24 14.37 -3.60
C GLN A 280 31.57 13.46 -4.79
N ARG A 281 31.25 12.17 -4.71
CA ARG A 281 31.42 11.23 -5.81
C ARG A 281 30.60 11.63 -7.04
N GLN A 282 29.32 11.99 -6.85
CA GLN A 282 28.46 12.44 -7.95
C GLN A 282 29.01 13.72 -8.60
N GLN A 283 29.48 14.67 -7.81
CA GLN A 283 30.10 15.90 -8.32
C GLN A 283 31.36 15.59 -9.12
N ALA A 284 32.23 14.71 -8.61
CA ALA A 284 33.45 14.32 -9.33
C ALA A 284 33.13 13.63 -10.66
N THR A 285 32.17 12.70 -10.67
CA THR A 285 31.74 12.03 -11.90
C THR A 285 31.16 13.04 -12.89
N ALA A 286 30.27 13.94 -12.44
CA ALA A 286 29.69 14.97 -13.32
C ALA A 286 30.75 15.89 -13.94
N ILE A 287 31.80 16.25 -13.20
CA ILE A 287 32.93 17.05 -13.73
C ILE A 287 33.70 16.27 -14.80
N VAL A 288 33.96 14.98 -14.57
CA VAL A 288 34.66 14.12 -15.55
C VAL A 288 33.83 13.97 -16.82
N ASP A 289 32.52 13.67 -16.67
CA ASP A 289 31.60 13.51 -17.79
C ASP A 289 31.46 14.81 -18.60
N ALA A 290 31.35 15.95 -17.92
CA ALA A 290 31.32 17.25 -18.58
C ALA A 290 32.60 17.51 -19.36
N ARG A 291 33.77 17.22 -18.77
CA ARG A 291 35.05 17.36 -19.47
C ARG A 291 35.16 16.43 -20.67
N LYS A 292 34.70 15.19 -20.54
CA LYS A 292 34.67 14.25 -21.67
C LYS A 292 33.82 14.79 -22.81
N MET A 293 32.61 15.28 -22.54
CA MET A 293 31.74 15.88 -23.56
C MET A 293 32.38 17.09 -24.23
N ILE A 294 33.13 17.93 -23.47
CA ILE A 294 33.85 19.06 -24.04
C ILE A 294 34.96 18.58 -25.00
N VAL A 295 35.73 17.58 -24.60
CA VAL A 295 36.80 17.02 -25.43
C VAL A 295 36.24 16.36 -26.68
N ASP A 296 35.21 15.50 -26.57
CA ASP A 296 34.56 14.84 -27.70
C ASP A 296 33.95 15.88 -28.66
N GLY A 297 33.32 16.92 -28.14
CA GLY A 297 32.81 18.05 -28.94
C GLY A 297 33.93 18.82 -29.63
N ALA A 298 35.03 19.09 -28.93
CA ALA A 298 36.20 19.79 -29.50
C ALA A 298 36.84 18.99 -30.64
N VAL A 299 37.04 17.67 -30.46
CA VAL A 299 37.57 16.78 -31.51
C VAL A 299 36.65 16.78 -32.73
N GLY A 300 35.33 16.64 -32.56
CA GLY A 300 34.37 16.69 -33.66
C GLY A 300 34.37 18.04 -34.40
N MET A 301 34.51 19.17 -33.67
CA MET A 301 34.66 20.49 -34.32
C MET A 301 35.95 20.61 -35.13
N VAL A 302 37.05 20.12 -34.59
CA VAL A 302 38.35 20.08 -35.32
C VAL A 302 38.28 19.22 -36.55
N GLU A 303 37.71 18.04 -36.47
CA GLU A 303 37.51 17.16 -37.64
C GLU A 303 36.66 17.85 -38.72
N MET A 304 35.54 18.47 -38.35
CA MET A 304 34.70 19.20 -39.28
C MET A 304 35.41 20.38 -39.91
N ALA A 305 36.25 21.11 -39.15
CA ALA A 305 37.02 22.23 -39.66
C ALA A 305 38.07 21.78 -40.71
N LEU A 306 38.82 20.70 -40.41
CA LEU A 306 39.80 20.14 -41.31
C LEU A 306 39.14 19.61 -42.61
N ASP A 307 38.03 18.91 -42.50
CA ASP A 307 37.30 18.38 -43.63
C ASP A 307 36.78 19.48 -44.57
N ARG A 308 36.28 20.62 -44.01
CA ARG A 308 35.86 21.80 -44.76
C ARG A 308 37.04 22.47 -45.47
N ILE A 309 38.16 22.62 -44.82
CA ILE A 309 39.36 23.21 -45.41
C ILE A 309 39.87 22.35 -46.58
N ASN A 310 39.96 21.04 -46.39
CA ASN A 310 40.40 20.11 -47.42
C ASN A 310 39.45 20.10 -48.62
N LYS A 311 38.13 20.08 -48.41
CA LYS A 311 37.11 20.07 -49.51
C LYS A 311 36.99 21.44 -50.19
N GLY A 312 37.26 22.53 -49.48
CA GLY A 312 37.14 23.89 -49.99
C GLY A 312 38.36 24.34 -50.84
N GLY A 313 39.46 23.62 -50.90
CA GLY A 313 40.65 23.94 -51.67
C GLY A 313 41.28 25.30 -51.27
N MET A 314 40.99 25.82 -50.06
CA MET A 314 41.44 27.14 -49.63
C MET A 314 42.93 27.19 -49.32
N VAL A 315 43.51 26.10 -48.86
CA VAL A 315 44.94 26.01 -48.51
C VAL A 315 45.35 24.56 -48.62
N GLU A 316 46.47 24.24 -49.27
CA GLU A 316 47.14 22.92 -49.17
C GLU A 316 47.94 22.91 -47.88
N LEU A 317 47.41 22.14 -46.90
CA LEU A 317 48.05 21.93 -45.61
C LEU A 317 48.87 20.65 -45.64
N ASP A 318 50.16 20.74 -45.36
CA ASP A 318 51.01 19.58 -45.09
C ASP A 318 50.67 18.98 -43.70
N GLU A 319 51.11 17.76 -43.44
CA GLU A 319 50.77 17.03 -42.23
C GLU A 319 51.29 17.74 -40.95
N GLU A 320 52.42 18.44 -41.02
CA GLU A 320 52.99 19.17 -39.89
C GLU A 320 52.16 20.41 -39.53
N ARG A 321 51.65 21.15 -40.52
CA ARG A 321 50.75 22.29 -40.29
C ARG A 321 49.39 21.86 -39.82
N LYS A 322 48.85 20.71 -40.32
CA LYS A 322 47.60 20.13 -39.79
C LYS A 322 47.76 19.80 -38.31
N ALA A 323 48.84 19.11 -37.92
CA ALA A 323 49.08 18.76 -36.52
C ALA A 323 49.20 19.96 -35.62
N ALA A 324 49.89 21.02 -36.06
CA ALA A 324 49.99 22.27 -35.31
C ALA A 324 48.65 22.98 -35.16
N MET A 325 47.81 22.98 -36.22
CA MET A 325 46.47 23.58 -36.19
C MET A 325 45.52 22.80 -35.26
N VAL A 326 45.54 21.46 -35.31
CA VAL A 326 44.77 20.59 -34.40
C VAL A 326 45.17 20.87 -32.96
N SER A 327 46.45 20.89 -32.65
CA SER A 327 46.95 21.15 -31.31
C SER A 327 46.47 22.51 -30.79
N ASN A 328 46.59 23.58 -31.59
CA ASN A 328 46.18 24.91 -31.24
C ASN A 328 44.67 25.03 -31.01
N LEU A 329 43.87 24.44 -31.91
CA LEU A 329 42.38 24.41 -31.78
C LEU A 329 41.95 23.64 -30.56
N LEU A 330 42.51 22.46 -30.26
CA LEU A 330 42.18 21.69 -29.06
C LEU A 330 42.54 22.46 -27.77
N VAL A 331 43.68 23.14 -27.73
CA VAL A 331 44.05 23.98 -26.56
C VAL A 331 43.00 25.07 -26.34
N VAL A 332 42.57 25.73 -27.39
CA VAL A 332 41.57 26.83 -27.30
C VAL A 332 40.19 26.26 -26.91
N LEU A 333 39.74 25.17 -27.54
CA LEU A 333 38.43 24.61 -27.33
C LEU A 333 38.28 23.83 -26.00
N CYS A 334 39.35 23.22 -25.52
CA CYS A 334 39.37 22.50 -24.23
C CYS A 334 39.85 23.35 -23.06
N GLY A 335 40.41 24.54 -23.33
CA GLY A 335 40.93 25.44 -22.28
C GLY A 335 39.82 26.12 -21.49
N ASN A 336 39.99 26.23 -20.19
CA ASN A 336 39.04 26.90 -19.28
C ASN A 336 39.22 28.44 -19.18
N HIS A 337 40.17 29.00 -19.94
CA HIS A 337 40.47 30.45 -19.95
C HIS A 337 40.25 31.01 -21.35
N ASP A 338 39.79 32.26 -21.40
CA ASP A 338 39.70 32.99 -22.65
C ASP A 338 41.05 33.00 -23.35
N ALA A 339 41.10 32.47 -24.58
CA ALA A 339 42.32 32.44 -25.37
C ALA A 339 42.74 33.84 -25.74
N GLN A 340 43.87 34.30 -25.21
CA GLN A 340 44.48 35.54 -25.69
C GLN A 340 45.22 35.24 -27.00
N PRO A 341 44.86 35.86 -28.13
CA PRO A 341 45.56 35.64 -29.39
C PRO A 341 46.97 36.24 -29.28
N VAL A 342 47.97 35.33 -29.20
CA VAL A 342 49.37 35.73 -29.34
C VAL A 342 49.70 35.76 -30.82
N VAL A 343 49.70 36.92 -31.42
CA VAL A 343 50.17 37.08 -32.80
C VAL A 343 51.69 37.02 -32.82
N ASN A 344 52.22 35.91 -33.28
CA ASN A 344 53.66 35.75 -33.43
C ASN A 344 54.06 36.42 -34.77
N SER A 345 54.55 37.66 -34.69
CA SER A 345 54.93 38.47 -35.86
C SER A 345 56.25 38.07 -36.51
N VAL A 346 56.92 37.00 -35.99
CA VAL A 346 58.29 36.60 -36.45
C VAL A 346 58.24 35.66 -37.66
N SER A 347 57.09 35.17 -38.08
CA SER A 347 56.98 34.22 -39.21
C SER A 347 56.55 34.85 -40.55
N LEU A 348 56.69 36.14 -40.72
CA LEU A 348 56.31 36.85 -41.95
C LEU A 348 57.53 37.15 -42.85
N TYR A 349 58.63 36.46 -42.72
CA TYR A 349 59.76 36.53 -43.63
C TYR A 349 60.18 35.16 -44.11
#